data_bd106aa857429195bec4d7f80d3f31f7
#
_entry.id   bd106aa857429195bec4d7f80d3f31f7
#
_cell.length_a   1.000
_cell.length_b   1.000
_cell.length_c   1.000
_cell.angle_alpha   90.00
_cell.angle_beta   90.00
_cell.angle_gamma   90.00
#
_symmetry.space_group_name_H-M   'P 1'
#
loop_
_entity.id
_entity.type
_entity.pdbx_description
1 polymer ?
#
loop_
_entity_poly.entity_id
_entity_poly.type
_entity_poly.pdbx_seq_one_letter_code
_entity_poly.pdbx_strand_id
1 'polypeptide(L)'
;MSAANHLAFTEYREKERTKHVHRLHPYKGKFIPQLVEYFLDKHTDDLKHDAWFKPGDIVLDPFCGSGTTLVQAAELGIHAVGIDISEFNALIANTKVSQPDLNALHSAARRLIAKLRSFNADSPHLEFDYAVTEALSEYNKLAGMRYGKPQNKEYAAACLDEFMQIWRAYLSRFGVQLRQDCGSSFLALWYAAPIRKEIEFLRREIMTESDSVIQNILLVALTRTLRSCRATTHADLATLKEPVFDPYYCRKHSKICKPILTATKWWERYALDCVARIAEFRRLRSPTHQACLTGDARTACVDTALGQFNVEFGNMVSKQGIRGIFTSPPYVGLIDYHEQHAYAYELLRLPRRDKNEIGPKASGQSRTAREDYVQDISRVLLNCKRFLVSDYEVFLVANDKWDLYPSIAERSGMTIVKRYERPVLFRTEKNRTAPYNETIFHLREVT
;
A
#
# COMPACT_ATOMS: atom_id res chain seq x y z
N MET A 1 -21.93 11.99 -23.42
CA MET A 1 -20.60 11.36 -23.14
C MET A 1 -20.76 9.90 -23.48
N SER A 2 -19.83 9.25 -24.21
CA SER A 2 -19.99 7.84 -24.53
C SER A 2 -19.93 6.99 -23.25
N ALA A 3 -20.71 5.92 -23.20
CA ALA A 3 -20.77 4.98 -22.06
C ALA A 3 -19.38 4.47 -21.58
N ALA A 4 -18.37 4.50 -22.44
CA ALA A 4 -17.00 4.08 -22.14
C ALA A 4 -16.24 4.94 -21.08
N ASN A 5 -16.73 6.11 -20.70
CA ASN A 5 -15.99 7.02 -19.79
C ASN A 5 -16.57 7.08 -18.36
N HIS A 6 -17.70 6.45 -18.07
CA HIS A 6 -18.34 6.52 -16.74
C HIS A 6 -17.47 5.97 -15.62
N LEU A 7 -16.74 4.87 -15.84
CA LEU A 7 -15.89 4.24 -14.82
C LEU A 7 -14.44 4.74 -14.80
N ALA A 8 -14.11 5.80 -15.54
CA ALA A 8 -12.77 6.40 -15.53
C ALA A 8 -12.54 7.31 -14.32
N PHE A 9 -13.61 7.87 -13.73
CA PHE A 9 -13.57 8.76 -12.58
C PHE A 9 -12.59 9.93 -12.76
N THR A 10 -12.56 10.51 -13.95
CA THR A 10 -11.64 11.61 -14.31
C THR A 10 -11.95 12.93 -13.62
N GLU A 11 -13.18 13.09 -13.15
CA GLU A 11 -13.67 14.24 -12.40
C GLU A 11 -13.04 14.36 -11.01
N TYR A 12 -12.56 13.23 -10.43
CA TYR A 12 -11.93 13.24 -9.11
C TYR A 12 -10.44 13.60 -9.20
N ARG A 13 -10.03 14.57 -8.39
CA ARG A 13 -8.61 14.93 -8.24
C ARG A 13 -7.85 13.84 -7.47
N GLU A 14 -6.52 13.81 -7.60
CA GLU A 14 -5.66 12.82 -6.91
C GLU A 14 -5.89 12.77 -5.38
N LYS A 15 -6.12 13.91 -4.75
CA LYS A 15 -6.42 13.97 -3.30
C LYS A 15 -7.76 13.31 -2.93
N GLU A 16 -8.73 13.29 -3.84
CA GLU A 16 -10.05 12.70 -3.66
C GLU A 16 -10.02 11.20 -3.95
N ARG A 17 -9.22 10.77 -4.96
CA ARG A 17 -8.96 9.34 -5.25
C ARG A 17 -8.21 8.63 -4.14
N THR A 18 -7.55 9.38 -3.25
CA THR A 18 -6.74 8.85 -2.16
C THR A 18 -7.14 9.50 -0.83
N LYS A 19 -8.46 9.68 -0.62
CA LYS A 19 -9.04 10.30 0.59
C LYS A 19 -8.59 9.58 1.88
N HIS A 20 -8.59 10.27 3.00
CA HIS A 20 -8.37 9.81 4.38
C HIS A 20 -7.44 8.56 4.52
N VAL A 21 -7.91 7.47 5.15
CA VAL A 21 -7.10 6.27 5.48
C VAL A 21 -6.58 5.51 4.26
N HIS A 22 -7.10 5.74 3.04
CA HIS A 22 -6.53 5.15 1.82
C HIS A 22 -5.07 5.56 1.57
N ARG A 23 -4.58 6.63 2.21
CA ARG A 23 -3.19 7.09 2.14
C ARG A 23 -2.33 6.72 3.34
N LEU A 24 -2.82 5.95 4.31
CA LEU A 24 -2.01 5.56 5.47
C LEU A 24 -0.72 4.87 5.07
N HIS A 25 -0.78 4.01 4.07
CA HIS A 25 0.41 3.37 3.51
C HIS A 25 0.33 3.33 1.97
N PRO A 26 1.43 3.64 1.24
CA PRO A 26 1.47 3.47 -0.21
C PRO A 26 1.38 1.98 -0.59
N TYR A 27 0.45 1.66 -1.47
CA TYR A 27 0.23 0.31 -1.96
C TYR A 27 0.08 0.32 -3.49
N LYS A 28 0.78 -0.56 -4.20
CA LYS A 28 0.66 -0.73 -5.65
C LYS A 28 -0.42 -1.76 -5.96
N GLY A 29 -1.10 -1.59 -7.10
CA GLY A 29 -2.09 -2.57 -7.55
C GLY A 29 -3.45 -2.48 -6.85
N LYS A 30 -3.78 -1.37 -6.18
CA LYS A 30 -5.13 -1.15 -5.64
C LYS A 30 -5.99 -0.38 -6.64
N PHE A 31 -7.27 -0.72 -6.69
CA PHE A 31 -8.27 0.11 -7.34
C PHE A 31 -8.55 1.38 -6.52
N ILE A 32 -9.18 2.36 -7.15
CA ILE A 32 -9.57 3.60 -6.47
C ILE A 32 -10.83 3.39 -5.62
N PRO A 33 -10.99 4.12 -4.50
CA PRO A 33 -12.17 4.03 -3.64
C PRO A 33 -13.50 4.22 -4.38
N GLN A 34 -13.56 5.17 -5.30
CA GLN A 34 -14.76 5.50 -6.08
C GLN A 34 -15.27 4.32 -6.92
N LEU A 35 -14.37 3.44 -7.38
CA LEU A 35 -14.79 2.24 -8.10
C LEU A 35 -15.53 1.27 -7.17
N VAL A 36 -15.02 1.07 -5.95
CA VAL A 36 -15.70 0.23 -4.94
C VAL A 36 -17.03 0.83 -4.55
N GLU A 37 -17.03 2.14 -4.27
CA GLU A 37 -18.23 2.89 -3.89
C GLU A 37 -19.33 2.74 -4.94
N TYR A 38 -19.01 2.89 -6.23
CA TYR A 38 -19.95 2.74 -7.32
C TYR A 38 -20.66 1.37 -7.36
N PHE A 39 -19.95 0.28 -7.08
CA PHE A 39 -20.54 -1.07 -7.12
C PHE A 39 -21.24 -1.43 -5.81
N LEU A 40 -20.83 -0.87 -4.68
CA LEU A 40 -21.39 -1.20 -3.37
C LEU A 40 -22.54 -0.28 -2.93
N ASP A 41 -22.63 0.92 -3.49
CA ASP A 41 -23.68 1.88 -3.12
C ASP A 41 -25.06 1.55 -3.74
N LYS A 42 -26.06 2.31 -3.35
CA LYS A 42 -27.44 2.19 -3.85
C LYS A 42 -27.72 3.02 -5.12
N HIS A 43 -26.71 3.74 -5.65
CA HIS A 43 -26.85 4.53 -6.87
C HIS A 43 -27.14 3.65 -8.06
N THR A 44 -27.99 4.09 -8.96
CA THR A 44 -28.30 3.45 -10.24
C THR A 44 -28.15 4.45 -11.38
N ASP A 45 -27.70 3.99 -12.54
CA ASP A 45 -27.51 4.77 -13.76
C ASP A 45 -27.69 3.88 -15.00
N ASP A 46 -27.34 4.39 -16.17
CA ASP A 46 -27.43 3.65 -17.44
C ASP A 46 -26.53 2.41 -17.53
N LEU A 47 -25.49 2.30 -16.68
CA LEU A 47 -24.62 1.14 -16.60
C LEU A 47 -24.99 0.18 -15.46
N LYS A 48 -25.41 0.74 -14.33
CA LYS A 48 -25.79 0.04 -13.12
C LYS A 48 -27.30 0.20 -12.89
N HIS A 49 -28.08 -0.78 -13.37
CA HIS A 49 -29.55 -0.75 -13.27
C HIS A 49 -30.07 -1.17 -11.89
N ASP A 50 -29.26 -1.94 -11.13
CA ASP A 50 -29.65 -2.50 -9.83
C ASP A 50 -28.71 -2.06 -8.72
N ALA A 51 -29.23 -1.88 -7.51
CA ALA A 51 -28.44 -1.80 -6.29
C ALA A 51 -28.21 -3.20 -5.75
N TRP A 52 -26.99 -3.73 -5.90
CA TRP A 52 -26.67 -5.11 -5.52
C TRP A 52 -26.41 -5.31 -4.04
N PHE A 53 -26.00 -4.24 -3.35
CA PHE A 53 -25.73 -4.23 -1.93
C PHE A 53 -26.54 -3.16 -1.22
N LYS A 54 -26.84 -3.39 0.06
CA LYS A 54 -27.55 -2.45 0.93
C LYS A 54 -26.89 -2.38 2.31
N PRO A 55 -27.13 -1.32 3.09
CA PRO A 55 -26.66 -1.25 4.46
C PRO A 55 -27.06 -2.49 5.27
N GLY A 56 -26.10 -3.02 6.04
CA GLY A 56 -26.25 -4.27 6.80
C GLY A 56 -25.86 -5.54 6.06
N ASP A 57 -25.69 -5.52 4.73
CA ASP A 57 -25.14 -6.64 4.00
C ASP A 57 -23.66 -6.90 4.39
N ILE A 58 -23.15 -8.07 4.03
CA ILE A 58 -21.76 -8.46 4.22
C ILE A 58 -21.10 -8.65 2.85
N VAL A 59 -19.98 -7.97 2.60
CA VAL A 59 -19.17 -8.15 1.38
C VAL A 59 -17.84 -8.82 1.73
N LEU A 60 -17.34 -9.69 0.83
CA LEU A 60 -16.06 -10.37 0.95
C LEU A 60 -15.07 -9.85 -0.11
N ASP A 61 -13.83 -9.61 0.32
CA ASP A 61 -12.70 -9.32 -0.56
C ASP A 61 -11.58 -10.35 -0.32
N PRO A 62 -11.53 -11.47 -1.07
CA PRO A 62 -10.54 -12.53 -0.88
C PRO A 62 -9.11 -12.17 -1.31
N PHE A 63 -8.90 -10.97 -1.88
CA PHE A 63 -7.60 -10.42 -2.24
C PHE A 63 -7.47 -8.98 -1.71
N CYS A 64 -7.69 -8.84 -0.40
CA CYS A 64 -7.96 -7.58 0.30
C CYS A 64 -6.88 -6.51 0.12
N GLY A 65 -5.62 -6.93 -0.06
CA GLY A 65 -4.49 -6.01 -0.19
C GLY A 65 -4.47 -4.99 0.94
N SER A 66 -4.58 -3.74 0.59
CA SER A 66 -4.58 -2.65 1.57
C SER A 66 -5.97 -2.26 2.09
N GLY A 67 -7.01 -3.07 1.90
CA GLY A 67 -8.33 -2.89 2.50
C GLY A 67 -9.20 -1.80 1.87
N THR A 68 -9.13 -1.59 0.56
CA THR A 68 -9.96 -0.56 -0.09
C THR A 68 -11.45 -0.90 0.01
N THR A 69 -11.82 -2.15 -0.25
CA THR A 69 -13.19 -2.65 -0.12
C THR A 69 -13.72 -2.50 1.29
N LEU A 70 -12.92 -2.84 2.31
CA LEU A 70 -13.31 -2.73 3.71
C LEU A 70 -13.63 -1.30 4.13
N VAL A 71 -12.80 -0.37 3.69
CA VAL A 71 -12.96 1.07 4.01
C VAL A 71 -14.22 1.63 3.36
N GLN A 72 -14.47 1.34 2.07
CA GLN A 72 -15.66 1.84 1.40
C GLN A 72 -16.95 1.17 1.92
N ALA A 73 -16.92 -0.12 2.20
CA ALA A 73 -18.03 -0.81 2.85
C ALA A 73 -18.42 -0.13 4.17
N ALA A 74 -17.42 0.23 5.00
CA ALA A 74 -17.66 0.94 6.26
C ALA A 74 -18.33 2.30 6.07
N GLU A 75 -17.99 3.06 5.03
CA GLU A 75 -18.66 4.33 4.71
C GLU A 75 -20.11 4.12 4.29
N LEU A 76 -20.39 3.03 3.59
CA LEU A 76 -21.73 2.71 3.03
C LEU A 76 -22.64 1.94 4.00
N GLY A 77 -22.20 1.68 5.24
CA GLY A 77 -23.00 0.92 6.20
C GLY A 77 -23.04 -0.58 5.91
N ILE A 78 -22.06 -1.11 5.19
CA ILE A 78 -21.92 -2.50 4.81
C ILE A 78 -20.83 -3.13 5.67
N HIS A 79 -21.05 -4.35 6.15
CA HIS A 79 -20.02 -5.16 6.82
C HIS A 79 -19.05 -5.73 5.77
N ALA A 80 -17.78 -5.90 6.13
CA ALA A 80 -16.82 -6.41 5.17
C ALA A 80 -15.78 -7.34 5.79
N VAL A 81 -15.53 -8.45 5.11
CA VAL A 81 -14.45 -9.40 5.41
C VAL A 81 -13.41 -9.31 4.31
N GLY A 82 -12.16 -9.16 4.69
CA GLY A 82 -11.02 -9.30 3.79
C GLY A 82 -10.22 -10.56 4.09
N ILE A 83 -9.58 -11.13 3.09
CA ILE A 83 -8.56 -12.15 3.26
C ILE A 83 -7.33 -11.70 2.49
N ASP A 84 -6.15 -11.83 3.08
CA ASP A 84 -4.89 -11.61 2.37
C ASP A 84 -3.82 -12.58 2.85
N ILE A 85 -3.03 -13.11 1.92
CA ILE A 85 -1.93 -14.03 2.23
C ILE A 85 -0.80 -13.33 2.99
N SER A 86 -0.66 -12.02 2.77
CA SER A 86 0.34 -11.15 3.38
C SER A 86 -0.16 -10.63 4.73
N GLU A 87 0.51 -11.03 5.80
CA GLU A 87 0.25 -10.53 7.15
C GLU A 87 0.44 -9.00 7.24
N PHE A 88 1.38 -8.45 6.47
CA PHE A 88 1.58 -7.01 6.40
C PHE A 88 0.42 -6.27 5.71
N ASN A 89 -0.16 -6.85 4.67
CA ASN A 89 -1.35 -6.28 4.02
C ASN A 89 -2.55 -6.31 4.97
N ALA A 90 -2.77 -7.42 5.67
CA ALA A 90 -3.81 -7.54 6.68
C ALA A 90 -3.61 -6.52 7.81
N LEU A 91 -2.36 -6.29 8.27
CA LEU A 91 -2.04 -5.24 9.24
C LEU A 91 -2.44 -3.85 8.73
N ILE A 92 -2.12 -3.51 7.47
CA ILE A 92 -2.52 -2.22 6.86
C ILE A 92 -4.04 -2.12 6.78
N ALA A 93 -4.73 -3.16 6.31
CA ALA A 93 -6.18 -3.17 6.13
C ALA A 93 -6.89 -2.99 7.47
N ASN A 94 -6.52 -3.77 8.49
CA ASN A 94 -7.09 -3.69 9.84
C ASN A 94 -6.79 -2.33 10.50
N THR A 95 -5.58 -1.78 10.30
CA THR A 95 -5.23 -0.44 10.79
C THR A 95 -6.14 0.64 10.19
N LYS A 96 -6.48 0.54 8.91
CA LYS A 96 -7.36 1.53 8.25
C LYS A 96 -8.77 1.54 8.82
N VAL A 97 -9.29 0.37 9.19
CA VAL A 97 -10.67 0.22 9.69
C VAL A 97 -10.75 0.21 11.22
N SER A 98 -9.63 0.34 11.90
CA SER A 98 -9.58 0.36 13.37
C SER A 98 -10.21 1.63 13.97
N GLN A 99 -10.58 1.56 15.25
CA GLN A 99 -11.23 2.63 16.00
C GLN A 99 -10.46 2.92 17.31
N PRO A 100 -9.26 3.51 17.24
CA PRO A 100 -8.50 3.86 18.43
C PRO A 100 -9.15 5.00 19.22
N ASP A 101 -8.78 5.15 20.49
CA ASP A 101 -8.90 6.43 21.17
C ASP A 101 -7.96 7.43 20.49
N LEU A 102 -8.54 8.48 19.88
CA LEU A 102 -7.77 9.47 19.11
C LEU A 102 -6.86 10.32 20.00
N ASN A 103 -7.22 10.57 21.25
CA ASN A 103 -6.41 11.35 22.18
C ASN A 103 -5.21 10.52 22.64
N ALA A 104 -5.43 9.24 22.96
CA ALA A 104 -4.37 8.31 23.31
C ALA A 104 -3.40 8.11 22.13
N LEU A 105 -3.92 7.91 20.91
CA LEU A 105 -3.11 7.78 19.70
C LEU A 105 -2.27 9.05 19.45
N HIS A 106 -2.88 10.24 19.55
CA HIS A 106 -2.16 11.50 19.38
C HIS A 106 -1.06 11.68 20.43
N SER A 107 -1.37 11.36 21.69
CA SER A 107 -0.40 11.43 22.80
C SER A 107 0.75 10.45 22.60
N ALA A 108 0.49 9.21 22.17
CA ALA A 108 1.52 8.23 21.86
C ALA A 108 2.40 8.68 20.68
N ALA A 109 1.83 9.22 19.62
CA ALA A 109 2.57 9.77 18.48
C ALA A 109 3.50 10.92 18.94
N ARG A 110 2.99 11.87 19.72
CA ARG A 110 3.78 12.99 20.25
C ARG A 110 4.92 12.54 21.19
N ARG A 111 4.63 11.59 22.07
CA ARG A 111 5.62 10.99 22.97
C ARG A 111 6.77 10.36 22.17
N LEU A 112 6.47 9.57 21.15
CA LEU A 112 7.49 8.92 20.32
C LEU A 112 8.29 9.92 19.46
N ILE A 113 7.66 10.99 18.98
CA ILE A 113 8.37 12.09 18.30
C ILE A 113 9.39 12.74 19.26
N ALA A 114 8.97 13.04 20.48
CA ALA A 114 9.85 13.62 21.50
C ALA A 114 11.00 12.68 21.86
N LYS A 115 10.71 11.37 22.06
CA LYS A 115 11.72 10.35 22.33
C LYS A 115 12.75 10.22 21.20
N LEU A 116 12.33 10.24 19.94
CA LEU A 116 13.27 10.19 18.81
C LEU A 116 14.14 11.45 18.73
N ARG A 117 13.56 12.63 18.98
CA ARG A 117 14.32 13.88 19.04
C ARG A 117 15.36 13.84 20.15
N SER A 118 15.01 13.35 21.34
CA SER A 118 15.94 13.16 22.46
C SER A 118 17.02 12.12 22.14
N PHE A 119 16.65 11.00 21.51
CA PHE A 119 17.61 9.98 21.07
C PHE A 119 18.67 10.54 20.11
N ASN A 120 18.30 11.53 19.31
CA ASN A 120 19.17 12.16 18.32
C ASN A 120 19.85 13.45 18.81
N ALA A 121 19.55 13.95 20.03
CA ALA A 121 19.97 15.29 20.47
C ALA A 121 21.49 15.52 20.39
N ASP A 122 22.28 14.52 20.76
CA ASP A 122 23.74 14.59 20.75
C ASP A 122 24.36 13.79 19.60
N SER A 123 23.60 13.56 18.51
CA SER A 123 24.05 12.69 17.46
C SER A 123 24.76 13.45 16.34
N PRO A 124 26.04 13.13 16.05
CA PRO A 124 26.84 13.81 15.02
C PRO A 124 26.17 13.78 13.62
N HIS A 125 25.33 12.79 13.34
CA HIS A 125 24.68 12.67 12.03
C HIS A 125 23.63 13.75 11.79
N LEU A 126 22.96 14.31 12.80
CA LEU A 126 22.04 15.43 12.62
C LEU A 126 22.77 16.73 12.35
N GLU A 127 23.86 16.99 13.05
CA GLU A 127 24.71 18.15 12.77
C GLU A 127 25.29 18.08 11.35
N PHE A 128 25.75 16.88 10.96
CA PHE A 128 26.17 16.59 9.58
C PHE A 128 25.04 16.84 8.57
N ASP A 129 23.83 16.30 8.81
CA ASP A 129 22.69 16.47 7.91
C ASP A 129 22.34 17.94 7.72
N TYR A 130 22.35 18.73 8.81
CA TYR A 130 22.09 20.16 8.78
C TYR A 130 23.16 20.90 7.96
N ALA A 131 24.43 20.75 8.32
CA ALA A 131 25.56 21.43 7.71
C ALA A 131 25.67 21.13 6.19
N VAL A 132 25.50 19.84 5.82
CA VAL A 132 25.49 19.43 4.41
C VAL A 132 24.27 19.95 3.66
N THR A 133 23.12 20.08 4.32
CA THR A 133 21.91 20.61 3.66
C THR A 133 22.09 22.08 3.31
N GLU A 134 22.68 22.86 4.19
CA GLU A 134 23.02 24.27 3.94
C GLU A 134 24.05 24.39 2.82
N ALA A 135 25.19 23.70 2.94
CA ALA A 135 26.24 23.71 1.92
C ALA A 135 25.71 23.29 0.52
N LEU A 136 24.86 22.27 0.46
CA LEU A 136 24.23 21.81 -0.79
C LEU A 136 23.27 22.85 -1.36
N SER A 137 22.53 23.56 -0.50
CA SER A 137 21.62 24.62 -0.93
C SER A 137 22.36 25.80 -1.56
N GLU A 138 23.45 26.25 -0.90
CA GLU A 138 24.32 27.30 -1.41
C GLU A 138 25.01 26.87 -2.70
N TYR A 139 25.61 25.69 -2.73
CA TYR A 139 26.27 25.17 -3.91
C TYR A 139 25.34 25.13 -5.12
N ASN A 140 24.13 24.59 -4.98
CA ASN A 140 23.16 24.53 -6.07
C ASN A 140 22.76 25.95 -6.58
N LYS A 141 22.72 26.95 -5.71
CA LYS A 141 22.46 28.36 -6.09
C LYS A 141 23.62 28.92 -6.91
N LEU A 142 24.86 28.77 -6.43
CA LEU A 142 26.09 29.27 -7.09
C LEU A 142 26.30 28.57 -8.44
N ALA A 143 26.09 27.28 -8.52
CA ALA A 143 26.14 26.48 -9.75
C ALA A 143 24.94 26.72 -10.69
N GLY A 144 24.04 27.69 -10.41
CA GLY A 144 22.89 27.99 -11.24
C GLY A 144 21.90 26.82 -11.43
N MET A 145 21.94 25.81 -10.59
CA MET A 145 21.05 24.67 -10.67
C MET A 145 19.67 24.99 -10.09
N ARG A 146 18.64 24.92 -10.92
CA ARG A 146 17.26 25.27 -10.54
C ARG A 146 16.29 24.14 -10.89
N TYR A 147 15.33 23.92 -10.01
CA TYR A 147 14.26 22.95 -10.23
C TYR A 147 13.56 23.15 -11.58
N GLY A 148 13.41 22.06 -12.34
CA GLY A 148 12.72 22.08 -13.64
C GLY A 148 13.52 22.64 -14.82
N LYS A 149 14.74 23.12 -14.61
CA LYS A 149 15.63 23.58 -15.68
C LYS A 149 16.75 22.55 -15.90
N PRO A 150 16.70 21.75 -16.98
CA PRO A 150 17.72 20.74 -17.25
C PRO A 150 19.08 21.39 -17.49
N GLN A 151 20.11 20.80 -16.91
CA GLN A 151 21.51 21.18 -17.11
C GLN A 151 22.16 20.29 -18.17
N ASN A 152 23.21 20.78 -18.79
CA ASN A 152 24.09 19.95 -19.61
C ASN A 152 24.67 18.84 -18.73
N LYS A 153 24.74 17.60 -19.27
CA LYS A 153 25.21 16.42 -18.51
C LYS A 153 26.65 16.55 -18.04
N GLU A 154 27.52 17.10 -18.86
CA GLU A 154 28.93 17.29 -18.53
C GLU A 154 29.08 18.32 -17.39
N TYR A 155 28.40 19.44 -17.49
CA TYR A 155 28.36 20.44 -16.42
C TYR A 155 27.80 19.86 -15.11
N ALA A 156 26.72 19.10 -15.19
CA ALA A 156 26.12 18.45 -14.02
C ALA A 156 27.06 17.43 -13.37
N ALA A 157 27.86 16.72 -14.17
CA ALA A 157 28.87 15.78 -13.68
C ALA A 157 30.02 16.52 -12.99
N ALA A 158 30.55 17.59 -13.61
CA ALA A 158 31.63 18.40 -13.01
C ALA A 158 31.19 19.00 -11.67
N CYS A 159 29.97 19.60 -11.60
CA CYS A 159 29.43 20.09 -10.35
C CYS A 159 29.23 19.00 -9.29
N LEU A 160 28.86 17.79 -9.69
CA LEU A 160 28.76 16.67 -8.76
C LEU A 160 30.13 16.30 -8.19
N ASP A 161 31.16 16.23 -9.02
CA ASP A 161 32.52 15.89 -8.60
C ASP A 161 33.08 16.95 -7.62
N GLU A 162 32.84 18.23 -7.87
CA GLU A 162 33.20 19.32 -6.93
C GLU A 162 32.46 19.17 -5.61
N PHE A 163 31.13 18.95 -5.64
CA PHE A 163 30.36 18.81 -4.42
C PHE A 163 30.75 17.55 -3.64
N MET A 164 31.17 16.48 -4.31
CA MET A 164 31.68 15.27 -3.66
C MET A 164 32.93 15.52 -2.80
N GLN A 165 33.78 16.49 -3.12
CA GLN A 165 34.89 16.89 -2.28
C GLN A 165 34.39 17.51 -0.96
N ILE A 166 33.41 18.42 -1.07
CA ILE A 166 32.77 19.03 0.10
C ILE A 166 32.11 17.94 0.96
N TRP A 167 31.35 17.05 0.35
CA TRP A 167 30.69 15.92 1.01
C TRP A 167 31.66 15.05 1.84
N ARG A 168 32.79 14.67 1.24
CA ARG A 168 33.83 13.85 1.90
C ARG A 168 34.49 14.58 3.06
N ALA A 169 34.75 15.89 2.91
CA ALA A 169 35.30 16.72 3.98
C ALA A 169 34.34 16.78 5.18
N TYR A 170 33.02 16.91 4.95
CA TYR A 170 32.03 16.91 6.01
C TYR A 170 31.88 15.54 6.65
N LEU A 171 31.86 14.44 5.89
CA LEU A 171 31.86 13.07 6.46
C LEU A 171 33.02 12.88 7.43
N SER A 172 34.23 13.29 7.03
CA SER A 172 35.44 13.21 7.87
C SER A 172 35.33 14.11 9.09
N ARG A 173 34.90 15.36 8.92
CA ARG A 173 34.77 16.34 10.01
C ARG A 173 33.81 15.89 11.11
N PHE A 174 32.68 15.30 10.75
CA PHE A 174 31.66 14.85 11.70
C PHE A 174 31.82 13.39 12.12
N GLY A 175 32.77 12.64 11.54
CA GLY A 175 32.96 11.22 11.84
C GLY A 175 31.77 10.35 11.51
N VAL A 176 30.97 10.70 10.48
CA VAL A 176 29.73 10.02 10.15
C VAL A 176 29.99 8.89 9.15
N GLN A 177 29.63 7.67 9.56
CA GLN A 177 29.61 6.49 8.70
C GLN A 177 28.17 6.25 8.22
N LEU A 178 27.98 6.23 6.90
CA LEU A 178 26.67 6.04 6.28
C LEU A 178 26.39 4.58 5.90
N ARG A 179 27.41 3.87 5.41
CA ARG A 179 27.26 2.46 5.04
C ARG A 179 27.35 1.57 6.27
N GLN A 180 26.58 0.51 6.28
CA GLN A 180 26.65 -0.50 7.33
C GLN A 180 27.76 -1.50 7.01
N ASP A 181 28.47 -1.95 8.04
CA ASP A 181 29.67 -2.78 7.86
C ASP A 181 29.37 -4.24 7.51
N CYS A 182 28.11 -4.69 7.66
CA CYS A 182 27.77 -6.09 7.43
C CYS A 182 26.29 -6.30 7.12
N GLY A 183 26.01 -7.39 6.41
CA GLY A 183 24.69 -7.94 6.18
C GLY A 183 24.19 -7.77 4.74
N SER A 184 23.54 -8.81 4.25
CA SER A 184 22.85 -8.86 2.94
C SER A 184 21.35 -8.65 3.05
N SER A 185 20.85 -8.31 4.24
CA SER A 185 19.44 -8.09 4.48
C SER A 185 18.95 -6.78 3.83
N PHE A 186 17.66 -6.68 3.61
CA PHE A 186 17.08 -5.48 2.99
C PHE A 186 17.40 -4.21 3.81
N LEU A 187 17.28 -4.27 5.14
CA LEU A 187 17.60 -3.13 6.00
C LEU A 187 19.08 -2.80 6.02
N ALA A 188 19.95 -3.79 5.88
CA ALA A 188 21.40 -3.54 5.81
C ALA A 188 21.81 -2.87 4.49
N LEU A 189 21.19 -3.25 3.40
CA LEU A 189 21.54 -2.76 2.05
C LEU A 189 20.92 -1.38 1.74
N TRP A 190 19.68 -1.15 2.18
CA TRP A 190 18.88 -0.02 1.70
C TRP A 190 18.75 1.14 2.67
N TYR A 191 19.39 1.09 3.85
CA TYR A 191 19.31 2.19 4.82
C TYR A 191 20.69 2.61 5.30
N ALA A 192 20.88 3.93 5.39
CA ALA A 192 22.05 4.48 6.04
C ALA A 192 22.09 4.06 7.53
N ALA A 193 23.31 3.82 8.06
CA ALA A 193 23.49 3.35 9.44
C ALA A 193 22.78 4.22 10.48
N PRO A 194 22.79 5.57 10.41
CA PRO A 194 22.03 6.41 11.34
C PRO A 194 20.53 6.15 11.26
N ILE A 195 19.96 6.07 10.04
CA ILE A 195 18.54 5.81 9.85
C ILE A 195 18.15 4.45 10.44
N ARG A 196 18.95 3.43 10.24
CA ARG A 196 18.67 2.11 10.81
C ARG A 196 18.61 2.16 12.33
N LYS A 197 19.52 2.87 12.99
CA LYS A 197 19.49 3.06 14.46
C LYS A 197 18.21 3.76 14.91
N GLU A 198 17.80 4.83 14.23
CA GLU A 198 16.54 5.56 14.51
C GLU A 198 15.31 4.68 14.36
N ILE A 199 15.25 3.87 13.29
CA ILE A 199 14.14 2.95 12.99
C ILE A 199 14.04 1.83 14.03
N GLU A 200 15.17 1.23 14.40
CA GLU A 200 15.23 0.17 15.42
C GLU A 200 14.86 0.72 16.80
N PHE A 201 15.29 1.94 17.11
CA PHE A 201 14.87 2.66 18.32
C PHE A 201 13.35 2.85 18.33
N LEU A 202 12.77 3.43 17.26
CA LEU A 202 11.33 3.65 17.16
C LEU A 202 10.54 2.34 17.28
N ARG A 203 10.97 1.30 16.58
CA ARG A 203 10.32 -0.02 16.67
C ARG A 203 10.29 -0.52 18.11
N ARG A 204 11.42 -0.47 18.83
CA ARG A 204 11.49 -0.90 20.21
C ARG A 204 10.54 -0.10 21.10
N GLU A 205 10.53 1.21 20.95
CA GLU A 205 9.65 2.09 21.72
C GLU A 205 8.15 1.87 21.39
N ILE A 206 7.79 1.62 20.13
CA ILE A 206 6.42 1.29 19.74
C ILE A 206 5.97 -0.05 20.34
N MET A 207 6.86 -1.03 20.40
CA MET A 207 6.53 -2.34 20.98
C MET A 207 6.29 -2.31 22.51
N THR A 208 6.55 -1.18 23.18
CA THR A 208 6.17 -0.97 24.60
C THR A 208 4.75 -0.41 24.75
N GLU A 209 4.07 -0.06 23.66
CA GLU A 209 2.70 0.44 23.72
C GLU A 209 1.74 -0.70 24.10
N SER A 210 0.94 -0.47 25.14
CA SER A 210 0.03 -1.47 25.71
C SER A 210 -1.25 -1.66 24.89
N ASP A 211 -1.72 -0.61 24.22
CA ASP A 211 -2.87 -0.69 23.32
C ASP A 211 -2.41 -1.23 21.94
N SER A 212 -2.81 -2.45 21.63
CA SER A 212 -2.45 -3.13 20.38
C SER A 212 -2.94 -2.41 19.12
N VAL A 213 -4.07 -1.70 19.21
CA VAL A 213 -4.61 -0.93 18.08
C VAL A 213 -3.70 0.28 17.82
N ILE A 214 -3.34 1.02 18.86
CA ILE A 214 -2.40 2.14 18.77
C ILE A 214 -1.03 1.66 18.30
N GLN A 215 -0.54 0.55 18.87
CA GLN A 215 0.71 -0.07 18.46
C GLN A 215 0.73 -0.38 16.96
N ASN A 216 -0.29 -1.03 16.43
CA ASN A 216 -0.40 -1.38 15.01
C ASN A 216 -0.44 -0.14 14.09
N ILE A 217 -1.16 0.92 14.48
CA ILE A 217 -1.18 2.19 13.74
C ILE A 217 0.22 2.81 13.67
N LEU A 218 0.94 2.83 14.78
CA LEU A 218 2.29 3.38 14.84
C LEU A 218 3.30 2.52 14.07
N LEU A 219 3.14 1.19 14.04
CA LEU A 219 3.94 0.29 13.19
C LEU A 219 3.69 0.55 11.70
N VAL A 220 2.45 0.78 11.28
CA VAL A 220 2.13 1.17 9.89
C VAL A 220 2.74 2.54 9.56
N ALA A 221 2.70 3.51 10.47
CA ALA A 221 3.37 4.80 10.28
C ALA A 221 4.90 4.65 10.16
N LEU A 222 5.49 3.75 10.96
CA LEU A 222 6.92 3.44 10.91
C LEU A 222 7.31 2.78 9.58
N THR A 223 6.56 1.80 9.09
CA THR A 223 6.85 1.17 7.79
C THR A 223 6.69 2.15 6.62
N ARG A 224 5.78 3.11 6.72
CA ARG A 224 5.69 4.21 5.75
C ARG A 224 6.92 5.13 5.82
N THR A 225 7.44 5.38 7.01
CA THR A 225 8.69 6.13 7.24
C THR A 225 9.86 5.40 6.59
N LEU A 226 10.00 4.10 6.84
CA LEU A 226 11.02 3.27 6.18
C LEU A 226 10.97 3.41 4.66
N ARG A 227 9.79 3.25 4.10
CA ARG A 227 9.64 3.34 2.64
C ARG A 227 10.17 4.65 2.07
N SER A 228 10.05 5.74 2.80
CA SER A 228 10.55 7.07 2.38
C SER A 228 12.04 7.29 2.65
N CYS A 229 12.62 6.59 3.62
CA CYS A 229 14.01 6.78 4.08
C CYS A 229 15.02 5.83 3.42
N ARG A 230 14.61 5.07 2.39
CA ARG A 230 15.53 4.18 1.66
C ARG A 230 16.63 4.98 0.97
N ALA A 231 17.85 4.45 1.01
CA ALA A 231 19.03 4.99 0.31
C ALA A 231 18.87 4.80 -1.20
N THR A 232 18.16 5.71 -1.86
CA THR A 232 17.85 5.66 -3.29
C THR A 232 17.66 7.04 -3.87
N THR A 233 17.72 7.17 -5.20
CA THR A 233 17.45 8.44 -5.86
C THR A 233 15.95 8.77 -5.89
N HIS A 234 15.60 10.04 -6.09
CA HIS A 234 14.21 10.46 -6.27
C HIS A 234 13.52 9.84 -7.50
N ALA A 235 14.30 9.39 -8.47
CA ALA A 235 13.78 8.73 -9.67
C ALA A 235 13.42 7.26 -9.41
N ASP A 236 14.16 6.61 -8.51
CA ASP A 236 14.08 5.16 -8.27
C ASP A 236 13.26 4.78 -7.03
N LEU A 237 12.55 5.74 -6.42
CA LEU A 237 11.71 5.49 -5.24
C LEU A 237 10.61 4.43 -5.47
N ALA A 238 10.10 4.33 -6.69
CA ALA A 238 9.07 3.37 -7.04
C ALA A 238 9.65 1.98 -7.35
N THR A 239 10.84 1.94 -7.96
CA THR A 239 11.54 0.71 -8.35
C THR A 239 13.00 0.85 -7.98
N LEU A 240 13.42 0.14 -6.94
CA LEU A 240 14.79 0.17 -6.43
C LEU A 240 15.74 -0.44 -7.47
N LYS A 241 16.87 0.21 -7.71
CA LYS A 241 17.93 -0.27 -8.61
C LYS A 241 19.18 -0.62 -7.83
N GLU A 242 19.77 0.37 -7.17
CA GLU A 242 20.97 0.27 -6.36
C GLU A 242 20.89 1.22 -5.17
N PRO A 243 21.51 0.89 -4.03
CA PRO A 243 21.56 1.79 -2.89
C PRO A 243 22.48 2.98 -3.16
N VAL A 244 21.99 4.20 -2.81
CA VAL A 244 22.72 5.45 -3.03
C VAL A 244 22.94 6.13 -1.67
N PHE A 245 24.21 6.21 -1.24
CA PHE A 245 24.63 6.81 0.02
C PHE A 245 25.36 8.14 -0.16
N ASP A 246 25.67 8.52 -1.39
CA ASP A 246 26.40 9.72 -1.75
C ASP A 246 25.48 10.71 -2.50
N PRO A 247 25.84 12.00 -2.59
CA PRO A 247 25.15 12.95 -3.45
C PRO A 247 25.05 12.48 -4.89
N TYR A 248 24.02 12.92 -5.59
CA TYR A 248 23.78 12.55 -6.97
C TYR A 248 23.07 13.67 -7.74
N TYR A 249 23.30 13.77 -9.05
CA TYR A 249 22.51 14.66 -9.89
C TYR A 249 21.09 14.10 -10.08
N CYS A 250 20.12 14.85 -9.60
CA CYS A 250 18.72 14.47 -9.67
C CYS A 250 18.04 15.05 -10.91
N ARG A 251 17.77 14.21 -11.91
CA ARG A 251 17.06 14.63 -13.14
C ARG A 251 15.66 15.20 -12.86
N LYS A 252 14.98 14.69 -11.84
CA LYS A 252 13.64 15.17 -11.45
C LYS A 252 13.68 16.61 -10.93
N HIS A 253 14.72 16.98 -10.20
CA HIS A 253 14.87 18.29 -9.60
C HIS A 253 15.84 19.19 -10.38
N SER A 254 16.55 18.63 -11.37
CA SER A 254 17.58 19.33 -12.19
C SER A 254 18.65 20.00 -11.32
N LYS A 255 19.08 19.32 -10.24
CA LYS A 255 20.09 19.79 -9.30
C LYS A 255 20.76 18.62 -8.57
N ILE A 256 21.86 18.91 -7.87
CA ILE A 256 22.45 17.92 -6.96
C ILE A 256 21.53 17.71 -5.76
N CYS A 257 21.26 16.46 -5.43
CA CYS A 257 20.53 16.04 -4.27
C CYS A 257 21.40 15.09 -3.43
N LYS A 258 21.11 15.00 -2.15
CA LYS A 258 21.74 14.05 -1.24
C LYS A 258 20.76 12.96 -0.82
N PRO A 259 21.23 11.80 -0.35
CA PRO A 259 20.38 10.79 0.28
C PRO A 259 19.71 11.34 1.55
N ILE A 260 18.67 10.67 2.00
CA ILE A 260 18.05 10.96 3.30
C ILE A 260 18.98 10.42 4.40
N LEU A 261 19.24 11.23 5.41
CA LEU A 261 20.21 10.94 6.47
C LEU A 261 19.58 10.78 7.86
N THR A 262 18.32 11.18 8.03
CA THR A 262 17.55 11.00 9.25
C THR A 262 16.09 10.66 8.96
N ALA A 263 15.47 9.81 9.78
CA ALA A 263 14.06 9.47 9.69
C ALA A 263 13.16 10.45 10.46
N THR A 264 13.73 11.32 11.29
CA THR A 264 13.00 12.18 12.24
C THR A 264 11.87 12.97 11.59
N LYS A 265 12.17 13.70 10.50
CA LYS A 265 11.18 14.53 9.78
C LYS A 265 10.06 13.67 9.16
N TRP A 266 10.40 12.49 8.64
CA TRP A 266 9.44 11.59 8.00
C TRP A 266 8.56 10.90 9.04
N TRP A 267 9.16 10.49 10.16
CA TRP A 267 8.43 9.91 11.28
C TRP A 267 7.41 10.90 11.84
N GLU A 268 7.83 12.11 12.19
CA GLU A 268 6.94 13.16 12.70
C GLU A 268 5.76 13.40 11.75
N ARG A 269 6.06 13.58 10.47
CA ARG A 269 5.05 13.80 9.45
C ARG A 269 4.05 12.65 9.36
N TYR A 270 4.53 11.41 9.32
CA TYR A 270 3.64 10.28 9.06
C TYR A 270 2.90 9.81 10.31
N ALA A 271 3.49 9.91 11.49
CA ALA A 271 2.80 9.63 12.74
C ALA A 271 1.60 10.57 12.94
N LEU A 272 1.78 11.88 12.73
CA LEU A 272 0.70 12.87 12.85
C LEU A 272 -0.31 12.77 11.69
N ASP A 273 0.13 12.48 10.46
CA ASP A 273 -0.75 12.26 9.31
C ASP A 273 -1.65 11.04 9.53
N CYS A 274 -1.18 9.97 10.18
CA CYS A 274 -2.02 8.82 10.54
C CYS A 274 -3.14 9.22 11.50
N VAL A 275 -2.85 9.99 12.54
CA VAL A 275 -3.87 10.49 13.48
C VAL A 275 -4.95 11.29 12.75
N ALA A 276 -4.54 12.25 11.92
CA ALA A 276 -5.45 13.10 11.18
C ALA A 276 -6.36 12.30 10.23
N ARG A 277 -5.80 11.31 9.51
CA ARG A 277 -6.55 10.49 8.55
C ARG A 277 -7.53 9.53 9.21
N ILE A 278 -7.16 8.95 10.33
CA ILE A 278 -8.07 8.09 11.10
C ILE A 278 -9.20 8.93 11.68
N ALA A 279 -8.90 10.14 12.19
CA ALA A 279 -9.92 11.06 12.66
C ALA A 279 -10.90 11.51 11.55
N GLU A 280 -10.40 11.74 10.34
CA GLU A 280 -11.23 12.03 9.17
C GLU A 280 -12.16 10.86 8.83
N PHE A 281 -11.62 9.65 8.72
CA PHE A 281 -12.40 8.46 8.41
C PHE A 281 -13.43 8.11 9.48
N ARG A 282 -13.11 8.31 10.76
CA ARG A 282 -14.05 8.09 11.88
C ARG A 282 -15.35 8.85 11.73
N ARG A 283 -15.35 10.01 11.05
CA ARG A 283 -16.54 10.84 10.82
C ARG A 283 -17.41 10.33 9.67
N LEU A 284 -16.85 9.49 8.81
CA LEU A 284 -17.50 9.02 7.58
C LEU A 284 -18.01 7.58 7.73
N ARG A 285 -17.37 6.78 8.57
CA ARG A 285 -17.74 5.37 8.74
C ARG A 285 -19.03 5.19 9.50
N SER A 286 -19.78 4.17 9.12
CA SER A 286 -20.95 3.67 9.83
C SER A 286 -20.54 2.65 10.92
N PRO A 287 -21.44 2.34 11.89
CA PRO A 287 -21.19 1.36 12.94
C PRO A 287 -21.34 -0.08 12.41
N THR A 288 -20.41 -0.48 11.54
CA THR A 288 -20.38 -1.80 10.92
C THR A 288 -19.06 -2.51 11.24
N HIS A 289 -19.03 -3.83 11.11
CA HIS A 289 -17.84 -4.64 11.34
C HIS A 289 -17.01 -4.76 10.05
N GLN A 290 -15.71 -4.56 10.18
CA GLN A 290 -14.72 -4.82 9.14
C GLN A 290 -13.54 -5.58 9.74
N ALA A 291 -13.09 -6.62 9.06
CA ALA A 291 -11.90 -7.38 9.46
C ALA A 291 -11.17 -7.92 8.24
N CYS A 292 -9.85 -7.87 8.27
CA CYS A 292 -8.99 -8.57 7.31
C CYS A 292 -8.28 -9.74 8.00
N LEU A 293 -8.53 -10.93 7.50
CA LEU A 293 -7.93 -12.17 7.97
C LEU A 293 -6.61 -12.42 7.23
N THR A 294 -5.59 -12.87 7.93
CA THR A 294 -4.35 -13.34 7.31
C THR A 294 -4.50 -14.82 6.96
N GLY A 295 -4.46 -15.15 5.67
CA GLY A 295 -4.60 -16.54 5.23
C GLY A 295 -4.61 -16.72 3.73
N ASP A 296 -4.60 -18.00 3.34
CA ASP A 296 -4.75 -18.39 1.94
C ASP A 296 -6.25 -18.48 1.60
N ALA A 297 -6.71 -17.61 0.71
CA ALA A 297 -8.11 -17.55 0.32
C ALA A 297 -8.62 -18.83 -0.36
N ARG A 298 -7.73 -19.71 -0.85
CA ARG A 298 -8.11 -21.03 -1.39
C ARG A 298 -8.63 -21.99 -0.34
N THR A 299 -8.30 -21.74 0.95
CA THR A 299 -8.59 -22.67 2.06
C THR A 299 -9.12 -22.01 3.33
N ALA A 300 -9.14 -20.69 3.40
CA ALA A 300 -9.56 -19.96 4.58
C ALA A 300 -11.01 -20.27 4.95
N CYS A 301 -11.23 -20.57 6.23
CA CYS A 301 -12.55 -20.76 6.82
C CYS A 301 -12.96 -19.43 7.48
N VAL A 302 -13.78 -18.67 6.78
CA VAL A 302 -14.08 -17.26 7.11
C VAL A 302 -14.78 -17.14 8.47
N ASP A 303 -15.83 -17.91 8.69
CA ASP A 303 -16.64 -17.89 9.90
C ASP A 303 -15.82 -18.26 11.15
N THR A 304 -15.06 -19.36 11.08
CA THR A 304 -14.22 -19.83 12.18
C THR A 304 -13.10 -18.82 12.50
N ALA A 305 -12.43 -18.32 11.47
CA ALA A 305 -11.34 -17.33 11.65
C ALA A 305 -11.87 -16.01 12.20
N LEU A 306 -13.03 -15.54 11.73
CA LEU A 306 -13.69 -14.35 12.29
C LEU A 306 -14.12 -14.57 13.73
N GLY A 307 -14.63 -15.76 14.08
CA GLY A 307 -15.02 -16.09 15.44
C GLY A 307 -13.88 -15.99 16.45
N GLN A 308 -12.65 -16.27 16.03
CA GLN A 308 -11.45 -16.06 16.84
C GLN A 308 -11.04 -14.59 16.96
N PHE A 309 -11.33 -13.79 15.95
CA PHE A 309 -10.98 -12.37 15.90
C PHE A 309 -12.08 -11.48 16.52
N ASN A 310 -13.32 -11.74 16.17
CA ASN A 310 -14.52 -11.02 16.64
C ASN A 310 -15.73 -12.00 16.62
N VAL A 311 -16.10 -12.51 17.78
CA VAL A 311 -17.18 -13.52 17.94
C VAL A 311 -18.52 -13.02 17.40
N GLU A 312 -18.87 -11.74 17.63
CA GLU A 312 -20.12 -11.15 17.15
C GLU A 312 -20.17 -11.15 15.62
N PHE A 313 -19.08 -10.72 14.98
CA PHE A 313 -18.99 -10.69 13.53
C PHE A 313 -18.95 -12.10 12.91
N GLY A 314 -18.23 -13.05 13.52
CA GLY A 314 -18.24 -14.45 13.10
C GLY A 314 -19.65 -15.07 13.15
N ASN A 315 -20.39 -14.84 14.23
CA ASN A 315 -21.77 -15.27 14.36
C ASN A 315 -22.71 -14.61 13.34
N MET A 316 -22.49 -13.34 13.02
CA MET A 316 -23.26 -12.62 11.99
C MET A 316 -23.04 -13.25 10.62
N VAL A 317 -21.79 -13.52 10.22
CA VAL A 317 -21.45 -14.18 8.94
C VAL A 317 -22.12 -15.56 8.86
N SER A 318 -22.02 -16.37 9.92
CA SER A 318 -22.61 -17.71 9.93
C SER A 318 -24.15 -17.70 9.81
N LYS A 319 -24.82 -16.70 10.37
CA LYS A 319 -26.29 -16.61 10.37
C LYS A 319 -26.85 -15.95 9.12
N GLN A 320 -26.24 -14.88 8.67
CA GLN A 320 -26.76 -14.04 7.58
C GLN A 320 -26.22 -14.49 6.22
N GLY A 321 -25.04 -15.07 6.17
CA GLY A 321 -24.27 -15.30 4.93
C GLY A 321 -23.68 -14.02 4.35
N ILE A 322 -22.81 -14.17 3.38
CA ILE A 322 -22.15 -13.08 2.67
C ILE A 322 -22.92 -12.78 1.40
N ARG A 323 -23.31 -11.52 1.22
CA ARG A 323 -24.14 -11.07 0.07
C ARG A 323 -23.39 -11.17 -1.26
N GLY A 324 -22.05 -10.99 -1.23
CA GLY A 324 -21.27 -11.08 -2.45
C GLY A 324 -19.80 -10.76 -2.28
N ILE A 325 -19.10 -10.73 -3.40
CA ILE A 325 -17.67 -10.46 -3.49
C ILE A 325 -17.43 -9.20 -4.31
N PHE A 326 -16.56 -8.31 -3.81
CA PHE A 326 -15.96 -7.25 -4.61
C PHE A 326 -14.45 -7.28 -4.42
N THR A 327 -13.68 -7.60 -5.47
CA THR A 327 -12.24 -7.82 -5.35
C THR A 327 -11.48 -7.55 -6.64
N SER A 328 -10.15 -7.38 -6.51
CA SER A 328 -9.22 -7.41 -7.64
C SER A 328 -8.17 -8.49 -7.39
N PRO A 329 -8.29 -9.65 -8.04
CA PRO A 329 -7.27 -10.69 -7.95
C PRO A 329 -5.89 -10.18 -8.39
N PRO A 330 -4.79 -10.77 -7.91
CA PRO A 330 -3.46 -10.44 -8.40
C PRO A 330 -3.37 -10.70 -9.91
N TYR A 331 -2.65 -9.83 -10.65
CA TYR A 331 -2.50 -10.01 -12.10
C TYR A 331 -1.31 -10.92 -12.40
N VAL A 332 -1.52 -11.91 -13.27
CA VAL A 332 -0.48 -12.89 -13.65
C VAL A 332 0.84 -12.23 -14.01
N GLY A 333 1.90 -12.60 -13.30
CA GLY A 333 3.26 -12.22 -13.61
C GLY A 333 3.59 -10.73 -13.46
N LEU A 334 2.83 -9.97 -12.67
CA LEU A 334 3.03 -8.53 -12.55
C LEU A 334 3.71 -8.07 -11.27
N ILE A 335 3.38 -8.65 -10.13
CA ILE A 335 3.82 -8.18 -8.80
C ILE A 335 4.20 -9.37 -7.93
N ASP A 336 5.33 -9.27 -7.23
CA ASP A 336 5.67 -10.09 -6.07
C ASP A 336 5.35 -9.25 -4.83
N TYR A 337 4.24 -9.53 -4.17
CA TYR A 337 3.70 -8.68 -3.10
C TYR A 337 4.57 -8.69 -1.84
N HIS A 338 5.13 -9.84 -1.46
CA HIS A 338 6.03 -9.93 -0.32
C HIS A 338 7.34 -9.19 -0.58
N GLU A 339 7.91 -9.32 -1.80
CA GLU A 339 9.14 -8.62 -2.17
C GLU A 339 8.94 -7.10 -2.21
N GLN A 340 7.80 -6.64 -2.67
CA GLN A 340 7.46 -5.22 -2.68
C GLN A 340 7.52 -4.58 -1.28
N HIS A 341 7.27 -5.36 -0.23
CA HIS A 341 7.25 -4.94 1.16
C HIS A 341 8.35 -5.57 2.02
N ALA A 342 9.42 -6.09 1.41
CA ALA A 342 10.54 -6.77 2.08
C ALA A 342 11.06 -5.99 3.31
N TYR A 343 11.16 -4.65 3.21
CA TYR A 343 11.54 -3.77 4.32
C TYR A 343 10.62 -3.89 5.54
N ALA A 344 9.32 -4.07 5.33
CA ALA A 344 8.35 -4.19 6.41
C ALA A 344 8.39 -5.58 7.04
N TYR A 345 8.50 -6.63 6.22
CA TYR A 345 8.66 -8.00 6.68
C TYR A 345 9.89 -8.16 7.57
N GLU A 346 11.03 -7.61 7.14
CA GLU A 346 12.26 -7.68 7.92
C GLU A 346 12.15 -6.89 9.23
N LEU A 347 11.67 -5.62 9.18
CA LEU A 347 11.55 -4.80 10.37
C LEU A 347 10.59 -5.39 11.41
N LEU A 348 9.42 -5.82 10.96
CA LEU A 348 8.36 -6.32 11.84
C LEU A 348 8.54 -7.80 12.20
N ARG A 349 9.52 -8.47 11.57
CA ARG A 349 9.80 -9.92 11.71
C ARG A 349 8.58 -10.78 11.38
N LEU A 350 7.85 -10.40 10.33
CA LEU A 350 6.68 -11.14 9.87
C LEU A 350 7.11 -12.33 8.99
N PRO A 351 6.35 -13.44 9.04
CA PRO A 351 6.62 -14.59 8.17
C PRO A 351 6.27 -14.26 6.71
N ARG A 352 7.17 -14.60 5.79
CA ARG A 352 6.91 -14.50 4.35
C ARG A 352 6.28 -15.80 3.84
N ARG A 353 5.30 -15.64 2.95
CA ARG A 353 4.55 -16.75 2.33
C ARG A 353 4.59 -16.66 0.80
N ASP A 354 5.73 -16.28 0.24
CA ASP A 354 5.93 -16.04 -1.20
C ASP A 354 5.47 -17.23 -2.06
N LYS A 355 5.70 -18.46 -1.60
CA LYS A 355 5.31 -19.69 -2.31
C LYS A 355 3.80 -19.87 -2.45
N ASN A 356 3.01 -19.16 -1.66
CA ASN A 356 1.56 -19.23 -1.67
C ASN A 356 0.91 -18.07 -2.43
N GLU A 357 1.69 -17.11 -2.95
CA GLU A 357 1.17 -16.06 -3.82
C GLU A 357 0.58 -16.64 -5.11
N ILE A 358 -0.56 -16.10 -5.54
CA ILE A 358 -1.20 -16.49 -6.81
C ILE A 358 -0.67 -15.60 -7.92
N GLY A 359 -0.17 -16.19 -8.98
CA GLY A 359 0.35 -15.49 -10.15
C GLY A 359 1.50 -14.51 -9.89
N PRO A 360 2.52 -14.85 -9.05
CA PRO A 360 3.62 -13.94 -8.75
C PRO A 360 4.44 -13.59 -10.00
N LYS A 361 5.08 -12.43 -9.99
CA LYS A 361 5.96 -12.00 -11.09
C LYS A 361 7.09 -12.99 -11.35
N ALA A 362 7.60 -13.64 -10.30
CA ALA A 362 8.66 -14.64 -10.40
C ALA A 362 8.26 -15.85 -11.25
N SER A 363 6.98 -16.22 -11.30
CA SER A 363 6.45 -17.31 -12.16
C SER A 363 6.29 -16.90 -13.64
N GLY A 364 6.41 -15.62 -13.95
CA GLY A 364 6.25 -15.11 -15.31
C GLY A 364 4.83 -15.21 -15.86
N GLN A 365 4.72 -15.28 -17.19
CA GLN A 365 3.45 -15.23 -17.92
C GLN A 365 3.32 -16.38 -18.97
N SER A 366 4.01 -17.50 -18.73
CA SER A 366 3.96 -18.69 -19.58
C SER A 366 2.54 -19.27 -19.62
N ARG A 367 2.28 -20.19 -20.55
CA ARG A 367 1.01 -20.92 -20.63
C ARG A 367 0.71 -21.63 -19.31
N THR A 368 1.68 -22.37 -18.79
CA THR A 368 1.54 -23.07 -17.51
C THR A 368 1.22 -22.11 -16.36
N ALA A 369 1.96 -20.98 -16.24
CA ALA A 369 1.68 -19.99 -15.20
C ALA A 369 0.24 -19.41 -15.27
N ARG A 370 -0.31 -19.29 -16.50
CA ARG A 370 -1.70 -18.88 -16.70
C ARG A 370 -2.71 -19.98 -16.34
N GLU A 371 -2.40 -21.23 -16.65
CA GLU A 371 -3.22 -22.39 -16.29
C GLU A 371 -3.27 -22.55 -14.76
N ASP A 372 -2.14 -22.45 -14.07
CA ASP A 372 -2.05 -22.46 -12.60
C ASP A 372 -2.85 -21.30 -11.99
N TYR A 373 -2.74 -20.11 -12.57
CA TYR A 373 -3.51 -18.95 -12.14
C TYR A 373 -5.02 -19.18 -12.25
N VAL A 374 -5.50 -19.69 -13.40
CA VAL A 374 -6.92 -20.02 -13.59
C VAL A 374 -7.38 -21.01 -12.53
N GLN A 375 -6.60 -22.05 -12.29
CA GLN A 375 -6.91 -23.06 -11.27
C GLN A 375 -6.99 -22.45 -9.87
N ASP A 376 -6.02 -21.62 -9.49
CA ASP A 376 -5.93 -21.04 -8.16
C ASP A 376 -7.06 -20.02 -7.90
N ILE A 377 -7.36 -19.12 -8.85
CA ILE A 377 -8.48 -18.18 -8.70
C ILE A 377 -9.82 -18.93 -8.64
N SER A 378 -9.99 -19.97 -9.45
CA SER A 378 -11.20 -20.80 -9.38
C SER A 378 -11.37 -21.47 -8.02
N ARG A 379 -10.27 -21.97 -7.42
CA ARG A 379 -10.27 -22.52 -6.05
C ARG A 379 -10.66 -21.50 -5.00
N VAL A 380 -10.17 -20.25 -5.12
CA VAL A 380 -10.57 -19.15 -4.22
C VAL A 380 -12.07 -18.91 -4.32
N LEU A 381 -12.61 -18.78 -5.53
CA LEU A 381 -14.05 -18.53 -5.70
C LEU A 381 -14.89 -19.71 -5.18
N LEU A 382 -14.48 -20.95 -5.44
CA LEU A 382 -15.15 -22.14 -4.90
C LEU A 382 -15.13 -22.17 -3.37
N ASN A 383 -14.01 -21.81 -2.73
CA ASN A 383 -13.95 -21.72 -1.28
C ASN A 383 -14.84 -20.60 -0.73
N CYS A 384 -14.82 -19.43 -1.37
CA CYS A 384 -15.64 -18.27 -0.97
C CYS A 384 -17.14 -18.57 -1.11
N LYS A 385 -17.55 -19.31 -2.14
CA LYS A 385 -18.93 -19.69 -2.43
C LYS A 385 -19.62 -20.38 -1.24
N ARG A 386 -18.86 -21.10 -0.40
CA ARG A 386 -19.36 -21.78 0.80
C ARG A 386 -19.98 -20.84 1.84
N PHE A 387 -19.64 -19.56 1.77
CA PHE A 387 -20.09 -18.54 2.72
C PHE A 387 -21.10 -17.57 2.12
N LEU A 388 -21.35 -17.68 0.80
CA LEU A 388 -22.27 -16.80 0.08
C LEU A 388 -23.73 -17.23 0.26
N VAL A 389 -24.63 -16.26 0.22
CA VAL A 389 -26.08 -16.52 0.08
C VAL A 389 -26.39 -17.06 -1.32
N SER A 390 -27.59 -17.62 -1.54
CA SER A 390 -27.95 -18.21 -2.84
C SER A 390 -28.04 -17.22 -4.00
N ASP A 391 -28.42 -15.97 -3.73
CA ASP A 391 -28.59 -14.89 -4.71
C ASP A 391 -27.42 -13.89 -4.68
N TYR A 392 -26.20 -14.39 -4.51
CA TYR A 392 -24.97 -13.59 -4.38
C TYR A 392 -24.58 -12.84 -5.65
N GLU A 393 -23.81 -11.77 -5.45
CA GLU A 393 -23.23 -10.96 -6.51
C GLU A 393 -21.69 -10.97 -6.43
N VAL A 394 -21.00 -11.26 -7.53
CA VAL A 394 -19.53 -11.29 -7.56
C VAL A 394 -18.99 -10.32 -8.59
N PHE A 395 -18.12 -9.42 -8.16
CA PHE A 395 -17.44 -8.45 -9.03
C PHE A 395 -15.92 -8.64 -8.95
N LEU A 396 -15.32 -8.99 -10.09
CA LEU A 396 -13.88 -9.20 -10.23
C LEU A 396 -13.29 -8.11 -11.12
N VAL A 397 -12.42 -7.27 -10.57
CA VAL A 397 -11.73 -6.20 -11.29
C VAL A 397 -10.40 -6.72 -11.81
N ALA A 398 -10.23 -6.81 -13.12
CA ALA A 398 -9.04 -7.41 -13.71
C ALA A 398 -8.61 -6.74 -15.03
N ASN A 399 -7.31 -6.86 -15.33
CA ASN A 399 -6.80 -6.65 -16.67
C ASN A 399 -6.64 -8.03 -17.32
N ASP A 400 -7.69 -8.48 -18.00
CA ASP A 400 -7.76 -9.82 -18.61
C ASP A 400 -7.18 -9.85 -20.03
N LYS A 401 -5.86 -9.69 -20.11
CA LYS A 401 -5.13 -9.67 -21.39
C LYS A 401 -5.23 -10.98 -22.18
N TRP A 402 -5.51 -12.09 -21.51
CA TRP A 402 -5.48 -13.44 -22.10
C TRP A 402 -6.83 -14.15 -22.08
N ASP A 403 -7.92 -13.43 -21.78
CA ASP A 403 -9.29 -13.97 -21.69
C ASP A 403 -9.38 -15.20 -20.74
N LEU A 404 -8.81 -15.06 -19.54
CA LEU A 404 -8.76 -16.14 -18.55
C LEU A 404 -10.05 -16.25 -17.73
N TYR A 405 -10.77 -15.15 -17.56
CA TYR A 405 -11.92 -15.07 -16.65
C TYR A 405 -13.15 -15.88 -17.07
N PRO A 406 -13.44 -16.12 -18.36
CA PRO A 406 -14.48 -17.07 -18.75
C PRO A 406 -14.22 -18.48 -18.20
N SER A 407 -12.99 -18.97 -18.32
CA SER A 407 -12.60 -20.28 -17.76
C SER A 407 -12.62 -20.31 -16.22
N ILE A 408 -12.27 -19.20 -15.56
CA ILE A 408 -12.37 -19.08 -14.11
C ILE A 408 -13.83 -19.15 -13.66
N ALA A 409 -14.74 -18.43 -14.33
CA ALA A 409 -16.17 -18.43 -14.03
C ALA A 409 -16.75 -19.85 -14.18
N GLU A 410 -16.52 -20.51 -15.32
CA GLU A 410 -16.97 -21.88 -15.56
C GLU A 410 -16.49 -22.85 -14.48
N ARG A 411 -15.19 -22.86 -14.18
CA ARG A 411 -14.58 -23.75 -13.17
C ARG A 411 -15.06 -23.50 -11.74
N SER A 412 -15.50 -22.27 -11.44
CA SER A 412 -16.09 -21.92 -10.15
C SER A 412 -17.61 -22.13 -10.07
N GLY A 413 -18.24 -22.66 -11.14
CA GLY A 413 -19.69 -22.86 -11.21
C GLY A 413 -20.44 -21.53 -11.16
N MET A 414 -19.89 -20.51 -11.82
CA MET A 414 -20.47 -19.17 -11.96
C MET A 414 -20.62 -18.80 -13.43
N THR A 415 -21.54 -17.90 -13.75
CA THR A 415 -21.71 -17.34 -15.09
C THR A 415 -21.40 -15.85 -15.10
N ILE A 416 -20.72 -15.37 -16.14
CA ILE A 416 -20.52 -13.93 -16.37
C ILE A 416 -21.81 -13.36 -16.96
N VAL A 417 -22.52 -12.58 -16.17
CA VAL A 417 -23.78 -11.94 -16.60
C VAL A 417 -23.54 -10.59 -17.25
N LYS A 418 -22.45 -9.90 -16.91
CA LYS A 418 -22.09 -8.61 -17.51
C LYS A 418 -20.57 -8.34 -17.41
N ARG A 419 -20.06 -7.59 -18.39
CA ARG A 419 -18.70 -7.05 -18.37
C ARG A 419 -18.79 -5.53 -18.44
N TYR A 420 -18.06 -4.84 -17.56
CA TYR A 420 -17.94 -3.38 -17.57
C TYR A 420 -16.50 -3.01 -17.92
N GLU A 421 -16.34 -2.15 -18.92
CA GLU A 421 -15.02 -1.68 -19.33
C GLU A 421 -14.67 -0.39 -18.58
N ARG A 422 -13.48 -0.36 -18.02
CA ARG A 422 -12.94 0.77 -17.30
C ARG A 422 -11.62 1.24 -17.90
N PRO A 423 -11.56 2.42 -18.52
CA PRO A 423 -10.29 2.99 -18.95
C PRO A 423 -9.50 3.48 -17.71
N VAL A 424 -8.27 3.02 -17.56
CA VAL A 424 -7.35 3.49 -16.53
C VAL A 424 -6.49 4.59 -17.11
N LEU A 425 -6.97 5.83 -16.94
CA LEU A 425 -6.33 7.04 -17.42
C LEU A 425 -5.41 7.62 -16.34
N PHE A 426 -4.37 8.39 -16.75
CA PHE A 426 -3.51 9.18 -15.87
C PHE A 426 -2.78 8.40 -14.76
N ARG A 427 -1.82 7.59 -15.14
CA ARG A 427 -0.88 7.03 -14.18
C ARG A 427 0.26 7.99 -13.92
N THR A 428 0.57 8.19 -12.65
CA THR A 428 1.75 8.93 -12.18
C THR A 428 3.07 8.22 -12.52
N GLU A 429 3.05 6.98 -12.97
CA GLU A 429 4.22 6.22 -13.36
C GLU A 429 4.64 6.61 -14.79
N LYS A 430 5.78 7.32 -14.89
CA LYS A 430 6.35 7.91 -16.11
C LYS A 430 6.60 6.95 -17.29
N ASN A 431 6.44 5.65 -17.15
CA ASN A 431 6.84 4.66 -18.15
C ASN A 431 5.69 4.00 -18.91
N ARG A 432 4.44 4.48 -18.75
CA ARG A 432 3.31 3.95 -19.54
C ARG A 432 2.71 5.04 -20.39
N THR A 433 3.04 4.98 -21.67
CA THR A 433 2.61 5.95 -22.68
C THR A 433 1.19 5.70 -23.21
N ALA A 434 0.55 4.58 -22.88
CA ALA A 434 -0.79 4.26 -23.32
C ALA A 434 -1.73 3.96 -22.14
N PRO A 435 -2.97 4.44 -22.15
CA PRO A 435 -4.02 3.98 -21.25
C PRO A 435 -4.25 2.48 -21.47
N TYR A 436 -4.63 1.77 -20.41
CA TYR A 436 -5.06 0.38 -20.52
C TYR A 436 -6.46 0.26 -19.91
N ASN A 437 -7.20 -0.77 -20.33
CA ASN A 437 -8.52 -1.05 -19.80
C ASN A 437 -8.43 -2.13 -18.73
N GLU A 438 -9.22 -1.96 -17.68
CA GLU A 438 -9.61 -3.01 -16.74
C GLU A 438 -11.04 -3.41 -17.10
N THR A 439 -11.33 -4.69 -16.96
CA THR A 439 -12.69 -5.23 -17.06
C THR A 439 -13.19 -5.58 -15.67
N ILE A 440 -14.40 -5.17 -15.35
CA ILE A 440 -15.10 -5.64 -14.16
C ILE A 440 -16.07 -6.71 -14.61
N PHE A 441 -15.78 -7.95 -14.23
CA PHE A 441 -16.63 -9.10 -14.49
C PHE A 441 -17.67 -9.22 -13.40
N HIS A 442 -18.93 -9.20 -13.78
CA HIS A 442 -20.07 -9.46 -12.91
C HIS A 442 -20.51 -10.91 -13.08
N LEU A 443 -20.41 -11.69 -12.00
CA LEU A 443 -20.74 -13.10 -11.99
C LEU A 443 -21.86 -13.40 -11.01
N ARG A 444 -22.65 -14.43 -11.35
CA ARG A 444 -23.72 -14.99 -10.50
C ARG A 444 -23.66 -16.52 -10.54
N GLU A 445 -24.50 -17.17 -9.73
CA GLU A 445 -24.73 -18.61 -9.78
C GLU A 445 -25.16 -19.01 -11.20
N VAL A 446 -24.73 -20.18 -11.64
CA VAL A 446 -25.31 -20.82 -12.85
C VAL A 446 -26.71 -21.27 -12.48
N THR A 447 -27.73 -20.66 -13.08
CA THR A 447 -29.13 -21.07 -12.93
C THR A 447 -29.46 -22.34 -13.71
#